data_c7959afea9178beca4bd06e1f7e3934d
#
_entry.id   c7959afea9178beca4bd06e1f7e3934d
#
_cell.length_a   1.000
_cell.length_b   1.000
_cell.length_c   1.000
_cell.angle_alpha   90.00
_cell.angle_beta   90.00
_cell.angle_gamma   90.00
#
_symmetry.space_group_name_H-M   'P 1'
#
loop_
_entity.id
_entity.type
_entity.pdbx_description
1 polymer ?
#
loop_
_entity_poly.entity_id
_entity_poly.type
_entity_poly.pdbx_seq_one_letter_code
_entity_poly.pdbx_strand_id
1 'polypeptide(L)'
;MKKLSLLFFPLRLPSLSFIIATAAAIVLPPPTLTNATIFPRVPSHFPCDCYLVSGEDPGYFTSYKFYDFRDVPLPHSLNSGAYSPSDSSLWEAESVPLSQTPFQIDWRVQSWGRDNALDSIVPMINSGSNAFFAKHPNQPDTTQLVLRTTRYAEYSSTAEIESQHGNFFHCSIRVRMRLMSREAITRSPDDEEPDVNDVPKGACAGIFTYRSATCESDVEFLTSDPPNTIHYANQPDYDNDNDFIIPNASSIVTDVPVPWSEWTTHRMDWLSDGTLWYADDELQANITKSVPDRPSIIAMNLWSDGGLWTGDMRIDESVYMGIEWIEIAFNTSTAGNSPIETDQRHRHRPSDWGEGNGIGNRTRTRTSRQSQSRRSKRQSSGDDAGARCERPCYLDNMQYY
;
A
#
# COMPACT_ATOMS: atom_id res chain seq x y z
N MET A 1 49.09 65.11 23.23
CA MET A 1 49.84 63.83 23.13
C MET A 1 49.88 63.25 24.54
N LYS A 2 49.01 62.30 24.83
CA LYS A 2 49.04 61.51 26.08
C LYS A 2 48.99 60.01 25.63
N LYS A 3 50.10 59.31 25.98
CA LYS A 3 50.25 57.85 25.77
C LYS A 3 49.46 57.14 26.85
N LEU A 4 48.58 56.20 26.40
CA LEU A 4 47.89 55.31 27.31
C LEU A 4 48.58 53.96 27.24
N SER A 5 49.16 53.53 28.36
CA SER A 5 49.78 52.20 28.51
C SER A 5 48.75 51.21 28.93
N LEU A 6 48.55 50.13 28.12
CA LEU A 6 47.75 48.99 28.46
C LEU A 6 48.59 47.97 29.24
N LEU A 7 48.18 47.73 30.47
CA LEU A 7 48.68 46.64 31.34
C LEU A 7 47.98 45.35 30.99
N PHE A 8 48.71 44.34 30.51
CA PHE A 8 48.24 42.99 30.36
C PHE A 8 48.34 42.21 31.65
N PHE A 9 47.19 41.75 32.19
CA PHE A 9 47.17 40.77 33.27
C PHE A 9 46.91 39.38 32.64
N PRO A 10 47.67 38.33 32.99
CA PRO A 10 47.41 36.98 32.56
C PRO A 10 46.32 36.37 33.43
N LEU A 11 45.15 36.10 32.86
CA LEU A 11 44.13 35.24 33.47
C LEU A 11 44.59 33.77 33.43
N ARG A 12 44.81 33.21 34.61
CA ARG A 12 44.96 31.75 34.78
C ARG A 12 43.55 31.12 34.76
N LEU A 13 43.25 30.32 33.76
CA LEU A 13 42.07 29.45 33.70
C LEU A 13 42.34 28.19 34.55
N PRO A 14 41.41 27.77 35.40
CA PRO A 14 41.49 26.50 36.08
C PRO A 14 41.23 25.34 35.09
N SER A 15 42.09 24.32 35.16
CA SER A 15 41.94 23.06 34.41
C SER A 15 40.69 22.34 34.89
N LEU A 16 39.63 22.31 34.04
CA LEU A 16 38.48 21.43 34.21
C LEU A 16 38.90 20.02 33.78
N SER A 17 39.05 19.12 34.72
CA SER A 17 39.17 17.69 34.48
C SER A 17 37.78 17.14 34.06
N PHE A 18 37.61 16.83 32.78
CA PHE A 18 36.45 16.11 32.29
C PHE A 18 36.54 14.63 32.75
N ILE A 19 35.69 14.23 33.67
CA ILE A 19 35.43 12.83 33.96
C ILE A 19 34.52 12.34 32.86
N ILE A 20 35.06 11.55 31.92
CA ILE A 20 34.27 10.84 30.92
C ILE A 20 33.63 9.64 31.64
N ALA A 21 32.39 9.79 32.05
CA ALA A 21 31.57 8.65 32.46
C ALA A 21 31.15 7.88 31.20
N THR A 22 31.81 6.75 30.96
CA THR A 22 31.35 5.78 29.95
C THR A 22 30.07 5.13 30.46
N ALA A 23 28.91 5.62 30.00
CA ALA A 23 27.66 4.93 30.15
C ALA A 23 27.71 3.68 29.26
N ALA A 24 27.90 2.52 29.86
CA ALA A 24 27.67 1.25 29.18
C ALA A 24 26.16 1.16 28.87
N ALA A 25 25.78 1.38 27.61
CA ALA A 25 24.44 1.08 27.16
C ALA A 25 24.22 -0.43 27.30
N ILE A 26 23.40 -0.83 28.27
CA ILE A 26 22.88 -2.19 28.34
C ILE A 26 21.94 -2.35 27.15
N VAL A 27 22.43 -2.96 26.07
CA VAL A 27 21.59 -3.42 24.96
C VAL A 27 20.79 -4.58 25.52
N LEU A 28 19.56 -4.32 25.96
CA LEU A 28 18.60 -5.38 26.23
C LEU A 28 18.33 -6.09 24.90
N PRO A 29 18.37 -7.43 24.88
CA PRO A 29 17.94 -8.16 23.69
C PRO A 29 16.48 -7.78 23.40
N PRO A 30 16.10 -7.67 22.10
CA PRO A 30 14.71 -7.41 21.74
C PRO A 30 13.83 -8.47 22.41
N PRO A 31 12.62 -8.10 22.89
CA PRO A 31 11.70 -9.07 23.48
C PRO A 31 11.49 -10.19 22.45
N THR A 32 11.89 -11.40 22.81
CA THR A 32 11.57 -12.60 22.03
C THR A 32 10.05 -12.73 22.11
N LEU A 33 9.37 -12.34 21.02
CA LEU A 33 7.96 -12.66 20.82
C LEU A 33 7.82 -14.17 20.90
N THR A 34 7.44 -14.66 22.06
CA THR A 34 7.15 -16.08 22.26
C THR A 34 6.02 -16.45 21.31
N ASN A 35 6.25 -17.49 20.52
CA ASN A 35 5.42 -18.15 19.52
C ASN A 35 3.89 -18.12 19.76
N ALA A 36 3.28 -16.95 19.89
CA ALA A 36 1.89 -16.78 19.54
C ALA A 36 1.81 -17.01 18.03
N THR A 37 1.00 -17.95 17.60
CA THR A 37 0.91 -18.43 16.22
C THR A 37 0.37 -17.32 15.33
N ILE A 38 1.25 -16.37 14.93
CA ILE A 38 0.97 -15.32 13.95
C ILE A 38 1.22 -15.96 12.57
N PHE A 39 0.50 -17.02 12.27
CA PHE A 39 0.47 -17.61 10.93
C PHE A 39 -0.88 -17.31 10.30
N PRO A 40 -0.94 -17.24 8.95
CA PRO A 40 -2.23 -17.16 8.28
C PRO A 40 -3.14 -18.25 8.84
N ARG A 41 -4.25 -17.87 9.48
CA ARG A 41 -5.21 -18.82 10.02
C ARG A 41 -5.93 -19.47 8.84
N VAL A 42 -5.40 -20.59 8.38
CA VAL A 42 -6.20 -21.50 7.57
C VAL A 42 -7.19 -22.17 8.54
N PRO A 43 -8.50 -22.16 8.28
CA PRO A 43 -9.46 -22.89 9.10
C PRO A 43 -9.04 -24.32 9.26
N SER A 44 -8.75 -24.77 10.47
CA SER A 44 -8.00 -26.00 10.77
C SER A 44 -8.81 -27.30 10.57
N HIS A 45 -10.03 -27.24 10.06
CA HIS A 45 -10.94 -28.38 10.09
C HIS A 45 -11.38 -28.98 8.76
N PHE A 46 -11.09 -28.32 7.61
CA PHE A 46 -11.34 -28.93 6.29
C PHE A 46 -10.18 -28.67 5.35
N PRO A 47 -9.43 -29.70 4.94
CA PRO A 47 -8.43 -29.54 3.90
C PRO A 47 -9.14 -29.22 2.58
N CYS A 48 -9.10 -27.95 2.19
CA CYS A 48 -9.59 -27.52 0.88
C CYS A 48 -8.57 -27.89 -0.18
N ASP A 49 -9.01 -28.42 -1.31
CA ASP A 49 -8.15 -28.67 -2.46
C ASP A 49 -8.10 -27.46 -3.40
N CYS A 50 -9.10 -26.58 -3.26
CA CYS A 50 -9.19 -25.33 -4.01
C CYS A 50 -10.11 -24.34 -3.32
N TYR A 51 -10.04 -23.10 -3.76
CA TYR A 51 -10.77 -21.96 -3.23
C TYR A 51 -11.57 -21.30 -4.34
N LEU A 52 -12.84 -21.03 -4.06
CA LEU A 52 -13.79 -20.43 -4.99
C LEU A 52 -14.27 -19.10 -4.43
N VAL A 53 -14.36 -18.11 -5.29
CA VAL A 53 -14.99 -16.83 -4.97
C VAL A 53 -16.36 -16.78 -5.64
N SER A 54 -17.32 -16.10 -5.01
CA SER A 54 -18.62 -15.82 -5.61
C SER A 54 -18.56 -14.65 -6.57
N GLY A 55 -19.57 -14.48 -7.37
CA GLY A 55 -19.74 -13.38 -8.32
C GLY A 55 -20.24 -13.89 -9.67
N GLU A 56 -20.32 -12.97 -10.63
CA GLU A 56 -20.77 -13.28 -12.01
C GLU A 56 -19.81 -14.27 -12.70
N ASP A 57 -18.48 -14.10 -12.44
CA ASP A 57 -17.44 -14.97 -12.96
C ASP A 57 -16.67 -15.57 -11.76
N PRO A 58 -17.09 -16.74 -11.25
CA PRO A 58 -16.47 -17.33 -10.07
C PRO A 58 -15.01 -17.73 -10.38
N GLY A 59 -14.07 -17.13 -9.65
CA GLY A 59 -12.65 -17.47 -9.73
C GLY A 59 -12.37 -18.81 -9.05
N TYR A 60 -11.39 -19.53 -9.59
CA TYR A 60 -10.87 -20.78 -9.06
C TYR A 60 -9.38 -20.66 -8.72
N PHE A 61 -9.03 -20.94 -7.47
CA PHE A 61 -7.67 -20.78 -6.97
C PHE A 61 -7.17 -22.02 -6.23
N THR A 62 -5.87 -22.28 -6.31
CA THR A 62 -5.22 -23.44 -5.70
C THR A 62 -4.53 -23.15 -4.38
N SER A 63 -4.38 -21.87 -4.04
CA SER A 63 -3.67 -21.42 -2.85
C SER A 63 -4.47 -20.37 -2.11
N TYR A 64 -4.23 -20.27 -0.81
CA TYR A 64 -4.94 -19.36 0.08
C TYR A 64 -4.04 -18.84 1.20
N LYS A 65 -4.19 -17.56 1.54
CA LYS A 65 -3.58 -16.92 2.71
C LYS A 65 -4.59 -15.96 3.35
N PHE A 66 -4.58 -15.93 4.68
CA PHE A 66 -5.33 -14.98 5.47
C PHE A 66 -4.40 -14.34 6.52
N TYR A 67 -4.29 -13.03 6.49
CA TYR A 67 -3.49 -12.23 7.41
C TYR A 67 -4.44 -11.45 8.31
N ASP A 68 -4.55 -11.89 9.56
CA ASP A 68 -5.35 -11.21 10.59
C ASP A 68 -4.44 -10.29 11.40
N PHE A 69 -4.73 -9.01 11.38
CA PHE A 69 -3.95 -7.97 12.07
C PHE A 69 -4.60 -7.51 13.38
N ARG A 70 -5.73 -8.12 13.77
CA ARG A 70 -6.51 -7.72 14.94
C ARG A 70 -5.98 -8.24 16.27
N ASP A 71 -5.02 -9.16 16.25
CA ASP A 71 -4.46 -9.78 17.46
C ASP A 71 -2.90 -9.78 17.42
N VAL A 72 -2.32 -8.64 17.08
CA VAL A 72 -0.85 -8.48 17.05
C VAL A 72 -0.39 -7.94 18.40
N PRO A 73 0.52 -8.63 19.14
CA PRO A 73 1.01 -8.15 20.41
C PRO A 73 1.74 -6.80 20.25
N LEU A 74 1.30 -5.80 20.99
CA LEU A 74 1.98 -4.51 21.09
C LEU A 74 2.81 -4.45 22.38
N PRO A 75 3.87 -3.62 22.44
CA PRO A 75 4.62 -3.38 23.66
C PRO A 75 3.68 -2.83 24.74
N HIS A 76 3.66 -3.45 25.89
CA HIS A 76 2.94 -2.88 27.02
C HIS A 76 3.67 -1.61 27.50
N SER A 77 2.99 -0.49 27.54
CA SER A 77 3.48 0.69 28.23
C SER A 77 3.68 0.34 29.70
N LEU A 78 4.92 0.40 30.19
CA LEU A 78 5.26 0.11 31.60
C LEU A 78 4.72 1.15 32.58
N ASN A 79 3.99 2.16 32.13
CA ASN A 79 3.47 3.25 32.95
C ASN A 79 1.96 3.42 32.74
N SER A 80 1.16 2.56 33.35
CA SER A 80 -0.31 2.71 33.44
C SER A 80 -0.76 3.79 34.46
N GLY A 81 0.04 4.81 34.70
CA GLY A 81 -0.26 5.91 35.61
C GLY A 81 -0.42 7.23 34.85
N ALA A 82 -1.67 7.70 34.77
CA ALA A 82 -2.05 9.04 34.33
C ALA A 82 -1.69 9.41 32.87
N TYR A 83 -2.36 8.79 31.93
CA TYR A 83 -2.32 9.21 30.53
C TYR A 83 -3.21 10.43 30.29
N SER A 84 -2.67 11.45 29.63
CA SER A 84 -3.46 12.48 28.97
C SER A 84 -3.62 12.03 27.49
N PRO A 85 -4.85 11.89 26.98
CA PRO A 85 -5.12 11.43 25.61
C PRO A 85 -4.56 12.33 24.49
N SER A 86 -4.03 13.51 24.85
CA SER A 86 -3.56 14.53 23.92
C SER A 86 -2.10 14.39 23.46
N ASP A 87 -1.36 13.38 23.94
CA ASP A 87 0.04 13.22 23.55
C ASP A 87 0.19 12.17 22.42
N SER A 88 0.20 12.67 21.18
CA SER A 88 0.36 11.85 19.96
C SER A 88 1.68 11.07 19.93
N SER A 89 2.68 11.46 20.70
CA SER A 89 3.96 10.76 20.79
C SER A 89 3.85 9.41 21.50
N LEU A 90 2.87 9.24 22.38
CA LEU A 90 2.64 8.01 23.16
C LEU A 90 2.03 6.91 22.32
N TRP A 91 1.11 7.25 21.40
CA TRP A 91 0.50 6.28 20.49
C TRP A 91 1.56 5.66 19.55
N GLU A 92 2.50 6.46 19.03
CA GLU A 92 3.62 5.96 18.22
C GLU A 92 4.58 5.09 19.05
N ALA A 93 4.78 5.38 20.32
CA ALA A 93 5.65 4.59 21.21
C ALA A 93 5.09 3.19 21.53
N GLU A 94 3.78 2.99 21.40
CA GLU A 94 3.11 1.69 21.59
C GLU A 94 3.01 0.88 20.27
N SER A 95 3.48 1.40 19.16
CA SER A 95 3.42 0.74 17.86
C SER A 95 4.58 -0.24 17.63
N VAL A 96 4.36 -1.22 16.72
CA VAL A 96 5.38 -2.18 16.29
C VAL A 96 5.54 -2.11 14.77
N PRO A 97 6.73 -1.77 14.23
CA PRO A 97 6.98 -1.79 12.80
C PRO A 97 6.68 -3.18 12.19
N LEU A 98 6.04 -3.22 11.03
CA LEU A 98 5.75 -4.47 10.32
C LEU A 98 7.03 -5.30 10.11
N SER A 99 8.14 -4.65 9.80
CA SER A 99 9.46 -5.28 9.61
C SER A 99 10.02 -5.96 10.85
N GLN A 100 9.44 -5.75 12.03
CA GLN A 100 9.83 -6.39 13.29
C GLN A 100 8.87 -7.52 13.70
N THR A 101 7.91 -7.86 12.85
CA THR A 101 6.91 -8.92 13.09
C THR A 101 7.13 -10.09 12.14
N PRO A 102 6.57 -11.28 12.43
CA PRO A 102 6.60 -12.41 11.50
C PRO A 102 5.97 -12.15 10.13
N PHE A 103 5.12 -11.15 9.98
CA PHE A 103 4.51 -10.78 8.71
C PHE A 103 5.53 -10.33 7.65
N GLN A 104 6.75 -9.91 8.06
CA GLN A 104 7.85 -9.61 7.14
C GLN A 104 8.29 -10.80 6.27
N ILE A 105 7.91 -12.03 6.62
CA ILE A 105 8.21 -13.23 5.80
C ILE A 105 7.45 -13.17 4.47
N ASP A 106 6.23 -12.65 4.51
CA ASP A 106 5.35 -12.55 3.33
C ASP A 106 5.26 -11.12 2.76
N TRP A 107 5.50 -10.09 3.58
CA TRP A 107 5.36 -8.69 3.23
C TRP A 107 6.67 -7.92 3.43
N ARG A 108 7.11 -7.24 2.40
CA ARG A 108 8.29 -6.37 2.41
C ARG A 108 7.86 -4.92 2.46
N VAL A 109 8.35 -4.17 3.47
CA VAL A 109 8.19 -2.72 3.53
C VAL A 109 9.19 -2.07 2.61
N GLN A 110 8.75 -1.12 1.80
CA GLN A 110 9.60 -0.40 0.85
C GLN A 110 10.29 0.80 1.49
N SER A 111 11.45 1.17 0.90
CA SER A 111 12.26 2.31 1.35
C SER A 111 12.84 3.13 0.18
N TRP A 112 12.28 2.95 -1.02
CA TRP A 112 12.69 3.74 -2.18
C TRP A 112 12.06 5.13 -2.16
N GLY A 113 12.64 6.07 -2.90
CA GLY A 113 12.13 7.42 -3.08
C GLY A 113 12.04 7.81 -4.55
N ARG A 114 11.26 8.84 -4.80
CA ARG A 114 11.08 9.48 -6.10
C ARG A 114 11.29 10.98 -5.95
N ASP A 115 12.12 11.57 -6.82
CA ASP A 115 12.26 13.03 -6.89
C ASP A 115 10.97 13.67 -7.40
N ASN A 116 10.81 14.97 -7.15
CA ASN A 116 9.73 15.75 -7.72
C ASN A 116 9.81 15.79 -9.27
N ALA A 117 8.65 15.91 -9.90
CA ALA A 117 8.49 15.99 -11.35
C ALA A 117 7.54 17.15 -11.70
N LEU A 118 7.24 17.35 -12.99
CA LEU A 118 6.33 18.41 -13.41
C LEU A 118 4.91 18.25 -12.83
N ASP A 119 4.52 17.03 -12.55
CA ASP A 119 3.22 16.61 -12.03
C ASP A 119 3.22 16.28 -10.54
N SER A 120 4.37 16.40 -9.87
CA SER A 120 4.62 16.05 -8.48
C SER A 120 5.42 17.17 -7.82
N ILE A 121 4.82 17.95 -6.93
CA ILE A 121 5.42 19.18 -6.39
C ILE A 121 6.61 18.88 -5.48
N VAL A 122 6.56 17.76 -4.76
CA VAL A 122 7.58 17.38 -3.79
C VAL A 122 8.09 15.97 -3.99
N PRO A 123 9.35 15.69 -3.60
CA PRO A 123 9.85 14.34 -3.51
C PRO A 123 8.98 13.46 -2.62
N MET A 124 8.84 12.19 -2.97
CA MET A 124 8.15 11.16 -2.21
C MET A 124 9.15 10.13 -1.72
N ILE A 125 9.11 9.79 -0.43
CA ILE A 125 10.05 8.85 0.19
C ILE A 125 9.28 7.82 1.00
N ASN A 126 9.32 6.55 0.57
CA ASN A 126 8.81 5.45 1.37
C ASN A 126 9.69 5.23 2.60
N SER A 127 9.08 5.15 3.75
CA SER A 127 9.78 4.92 5.02
C SER A 127 9.28 3.67 5.72
N GLY A 128 10.21 2.84 6.18
CA GLY A 128 9.89 1.65 6.95
C GLY A 128 9.14 1.93 8.27
N SER A 129 9.24 3.15 8.79
CA SER A 129 8.49 3.57 9.98
C SER A 129 7.03 3.92 9.71
N ASN A 130 6.62 3.96 8.45
CA ASN A 130 5.26 4.28 8.04
C ASN A 130 4.37 3.04 7.83
N ALA A 131 4.89 1.84 8.08
CA ALA A 131 4.13 0.58 8.06
C ALA A 131 4.30 -0.12 9.42
N PHE A 132 3.26 -0.07 10.26
CA PHE A 132 3.35 -0.52 11.65
C PHE A 132 2.00 -1.01 12.18
N PHE A 133 2.03 -1.77 13.27
CA PHE A 133 0.85 -2.19 14.03
C PHE A 133 0.57 -1.23 15.16
N ALA A 134 -0.70 -0.89 15.34
CA ALA A 134 -1.18 -0.02 16.41
C ALA A 134 -2.52 -0.53 16.95
N LYS A 135 -2.97 0.02 18.07
CA LYS A 135 -4.31 -0.24 18.62
C LYS A 135 -5.38 0.19 17.60
N HIS A 136 -6.45 -0.58 17.57
CA HIS A 136 -7.60 -0.24 16.75
C HIS A 136 -8.41 0.88 17.43
N PRO A 137 -8.76 1.97 16.72
CA PRO A 137 -9.41 3.14 17.34
C PRO A 137 -10.80 2.85 17.89
N ASN A 138 -11.54 1.93 17.26
CA ASN A 138 -12.92 1.59 17.64
C ASN A 138 -13.02 0.32 18.51
N GLN A 139 -11.93 -0.46 18.63
CA GLN A 139 -11.89 -1.74 19.33
C GLN A 139 -10.62 -1.82 20.18
N PRO A 140 -10.62 -1.32 21.43
CA PRO A 140 -9.40 -1.07 22.22
C PRO A 140 -8.58 -2.32 22.54
N ASP A 141 -9.20 -3.50 22.50
CA ASP A 141 -8.54 -4.78 22.75
C ASP A 141 -7.99 -5.43 21.48
N THR A 142 -8.13 -4.78 20.33
CA THR A 142 -7.65 -5.26 19.04
C THR A 142 -6.61 -4.34 18.44
N THR A 143 -5.93 -4.83 17.39
CA THR A 143 -4.92 -4.09 16.65
C THR A 143 -5.29 -3.98 15.19
N GLN A 144 -4.53 -3.19 14.45
CA GLN A 144 -4.61 -3.04 13.01
C GLN A 144 -3.21 -2.80 12.43
N LEU A 145 -3.01 -3.19 11.17
CA LEU A 145 -1.88 -2.70 10.40
C LEU A 145 -2.19 -1.27 9.93
N VAL A 146 -1.23 -0.38 10.04
CA VAL A 146 -1.35 1.02 9.64
C VAL A 146 -0.29 1.33 8.59
N LEU A 147 -0.72 1.89 7.46
CA LEU A 147 0.14 2.63 6.55
C LEU A 147 -0.09 4.12 6.78
N ARG A 148 0.99 4.93 6.72
CA ARG A 148 0.92 6.37 6.94
C ARG A 148 1.60 7.14 5.82
N THR A 149 1.00 8.26 5.41
CA THR A 149 1.70 9.32 4.66
C THR A 149 1.66 10.62 5.43
N THR A 150 2.77 11.37 5.39
CA THR A 150 2.90 12.68 6.06
C THR A 150 3.55 13.66 5.12
N ARG A 151 2.95 14.83 4.95
CA ARG A 151 3.45 15.92 4.13
C ARG A 151 4.36 16.83 4.96
N TYR A 152 5.67 16.75 4.77
CA TYR A 152 6.64 17.69 5.31
C TYR A 152 6.86 18.87 4.34
N ALA A 153 7.53 19.93 4.81
CA ALA A 153 7.75 21.13 3.99
C ALA A 153 8.48 20.82 2.66
N GLU A 154 9.46 19.90 2.67
CA GLU A 154 10.35 19.63 1.55
C GLU A 154 10.09 18.30 0.85
N TYR A 155 9.30 17.39 1.44
CA TYR A 155 9.01 16.06 0.90
C TYR A 155 7.75 15.46 1.54
N SER A 156 7.26 14.38 0.96
CA SER A 156 6.25 13.52 1.58
C SER A 156 6.90 12.20 2.02
N SER A 157 6.68 11.84 3.29
CA SER A 157 7.05 10.53 3.81
C SER A 157 5.88 9.59 3.64
N THR A 158 6.03 8.48 2.92
CA THR A 158 4.96 7.61 2.47
C THR A 158 5.18 6.17 2.91
N ALA A 159 4.21 5.30 2.67
CA ALA A 159 4.29 3.87 2.96
C ALA A 159 3.98 3.04 1.73
N GLU A 160 4.72 1.95 1.56
CA GLU A 160 4.38 0.87 0.63
C GLU A 160 4.81 -0.47 1.21
N ILE A 161 3.92 -1.47 1.12
CA ILE A 161 4.20 -2.86 1.40
C ILE A 161 3.95 -3.69 0.15
N GLU A 162 4.81 -4.68 -0.08
CA GLU A 162 4.73 -5.58 -1.22
C GLU A 162 4.83 -7.03 -0.77
N SER A 163 4.16 -7.93 -1.47
CA SER A 163 4.39 -9.35 -1.29
C SER A 163 5.84 -9.72 -1.59
N GLN A 164 6.45 -10.60 -0.77
CA GLN A 164 7.82 -11.09 -1.00
C GLN A 164 7.95 -11.86 -2.31
N HIS A 165 6.87 -12.48 -2.79
CA HIS A 165 6.82 -13.27 -4.00
C HIS A 165 6.13 -12.52 -5.12
N GLY A 166 6.70 -12.55 -6.33
CA GLY A 166 6.19 -11.91 -7.53
C GLY A 166 5.64 -12.90 -8.56
N ASN A 167 5.09 -14.00 -8.11
CA ASN A 167 4.60 -15.06 -8.99
C ASN A 167 3.08 -15.31 -8.88
N PHE A 168 2.33 -14.38 -8.30
CA PHE A 168 0.88 -14.43 -8.32
C PHE A 168 0.42 -14.31 -9.78
N PHE A 169 -0.40 -15.26 -10.21
CA PHE A 169 -0.96 -15.25 -11.55
C PHE A 169 -2.42 -15.69 -11.49
N HIS A 170 -3.27 -14.68 -11.50
CA HIS A 170 -4.65 -14.60 -11.10
C HIS A 170 -4.85 -14.78 -9.58
N CYS A 171 -5.67 -13.91 -9.02
CA CYS A 171 -5.99 -13.93 -7.59
C CYS A 171 -7.30 -13.20 -7.30
N SER A 172 -7.88 -13.51 -6.13
CA SER A 172 -8.86 -12.68 -5.45
C SER A 172 -8.19 -12.12 -4.21
N ILE A 173 -8.14 -10.81 -4.10
CA ILE A 173 -7.59 -10.08 -2.96
C ILE A 173 -8.74 -9.38 -2.27
N ARG A 174 -8.90 -9.60 -0.96
CA ARG A 174 -9.85 -8.87 -0.12
C ARG A 174 -9.08 -8.16 0.98
N VAL A 175 -9.38 -6.90 1.19
CA VAL A 175 -8.74 -6.06 2.22
C VAL A 175 -9.84 -5.32 2.96
N ARG A 176 -9.93 -5.54 4.28
CA ARG A 176 -10.79 -4.73 5.13
C ARG A 176 -10.01 -3.55 5.67
N MET A 177 -10.37 -2.36 5.22
CA MET A 177 -9.62 -1.15 5.48
C MET A 177 -10.51 0.09 5.64
N ARG A 178 -9.90 1.18 6.13
CA ARG A 178 -10.44 2.54 6.08
C ARG A 178 -9.32 3.59 6.02
N LEU A 179 -9.62 4.77 5.51
CA LEU A 179 -8.74 5.93 5.62
C LEU A 179 -9.16 6.80 6.80
N MET A 180 -8.16 7.37 7.50
CA MET A 180 -8.37 8.08 8.75
C MET A 180 -7.51 9.34 8.83
N SER A 181 -8.01 10.35 9.54
CA SER A 181 -7.22 11.47 10.04
C SER A 181 -6.38 11.04 11.26
N ARG A 182 -5.49 11.93 11.71
CA ARG A 182 -4.76 11.75 12.97
C ARG A 182 -5.71 11.64 14.16
N GLU A 183 -6.73 12.47 14.21
CA GLU A 183 -7.72 12.50 15.27
C GLU A 183 -8.49 11.19 15.35
N ALA A 184 -8.88 10.64 14.21
CA ALA A 184 -9.60 9.38 14.14
C ALA A 184 -8.77 8.18 14.66
N ILE A 185 -7.49 8.12 14.31
CA ILE A 185 -6.64 6.97 14.69
C ILE A 185 -6.13 7.06 16.14
N THR A 186 -6.02 8.26 16.71
CA THR A 186 -5.50 8.46 18.07
C THR A 186 -6.58 8.64 19.13
N ARG A 187 -7.86 8.67 18.73
CA ARG A 187 -8.97 8.88 19.65
C ARG A 187 -9.12 7.78 20.70
N SER A 188 -9.71 8.12 21.84
CA SER A 188 -10.20 7.14 22.79
C SER A 188 -11.53 6.55 22.30
N PRO A 189 -11.85 5.28 22.60
CA PRO A 189 -13.13 4.66 22.24
C PRO A 189 -14.37 5.40 22.78
N ASP A 190 -14.20 6.16 23.87
CA ASP A 190 -15.27 6.94 24.50
C ASP A 190 -15.44 8.33 23.84
N ASP A 191 -14.55 8.76 22.99
CA ASP A 191 -14.62 10.03 22.27
C ASP A 191 -15.60 9.94 21.09
N GLU A 192 -16.22 11.06 20.73
CA GLU A 192 -17.04 11.17 19.53
C GLU A 192 -16.18 10.89 18.27
N GLU A 193 -16.74 10.15 17.30
CA GLU A 193 -16.03 9.86 16.05
C GLU A 193 -15.89 11.14 15.21
N PRO A 194 -14.65 11.47 14.74
CA PRO A 194 -14.46 12.61 13.85
C PRO A 194 -15.31 12.48 12.58
N ASP A 195 -15.67 13.63 11.98
CA ASP A 195 -16.39 13.64 10.71
C ASP A 195 -15.55 12.94 9.64
N VAL A 196 -16.20 12.16 8.80
CA VAL A 196 -15.56 11.49 7.63
C VAL A 196 -14.85 12.48 6.69
N ASN A 197 -15.27 13.75 6.69
CA ASN A 197 -14.64 14.83 5.93
C ASN A 197 -13.37 15.41 6.58
N ASP A 198 -13.01 14.97 7.79
CA ASP A 198 -11.83 15.44 8.50
C ASP A 198 -10.54 14.76 8.02
N VAL A 199 -10.63 13.76 7.13
CA VAL A 199 -9.44 13.16 6.52
C VAL A 199 -8.75 14.17 5.62
N PRO A 200 -7.44 14.49 5.84
CA PRO A 200 -6.73 15.48 5.05
C PRO A 200 -6.74 15.11 3.56
N LYS A 201 -7.01 16.11 2.71
CA LYS A 201 -6.96 15.97 1.26
C LYS A 201 -5.50 15.91 0.77
N GLY A 202 -5.26 15.27 -0.36
CA GLY A 202 -3.94 15.26 -0.99
C GLY A 202 -3.17 13.95 -0.81
N ALA A 203 -3.85 12.85 -0.49
CA ALA A 203 -3.26 11.52 -0.45
C ALA A 203 -4.01 10.54 -1.36
N CYS A 204 -3.31 9.49 -1.78
CA CYS A 204 -3.84 8.33 -2.49
C CYS A 204 -3.47 7.06 -1.73
N ALA A 205 -4.46 6.21 -1.46
CA ALA A 205 -4.25 4.83 -1.04
C ALA A 205 -4.49 3.90 -2.22
N GLY A 206 -3.63 2.88 -2.38
CA GLY A 206 -3.73 1.90 -3.46
C GLY A 206 -3.69 0.47 -2.95
N ILE A 207 -4.47 -0.41 -3.58
CA ILE A 207 -4.35 -1.87 -3.49
C ILE A 207 -4.23 -2.37 -4.92
N PHE A 208 -3.13 -3.03 -5.27
CA PHE A 208 -2.87 -3.34 -6.66
C PHE A 208 -2.03 -4.60 -6.87
N THR A 209 -2.13 -5.16 -8.07
CA THR A 209 -1.17 -6.14 -8.57
C THR A 209 -0.19 -5.43 -9.49
N TYR A 210 1.10 -5.72 -9.42
CA TYR A 210 2.10 -5.02 -10.21
C TYR A 210 3.14 -5.94 -10.83
N ARG A 211 3.35 -5.78 -12.12
CA ARG A 211 4.46 -6.35 -12.87
C ARG A 211 5.29 -5.27 -13.55
N SER A 212 4.63 -4.31 -14.17
CA SER A 212 5.21 -3.15 -14.86
C SER A 212 4.13 -2.10 -15.05
N ALA A 213 4.48 -0.88 -15.43
CA ALA A 213 3.54 0.21 -15.73
C ALA A 213 2.48 -0.11 -16.81
N THR A 214 2.58 -1.25 -17.49
CA THR A 214 1.62 -1.71 -18.50
C THR A 214 1.06 -3.10 -18.18
N CYS A 215 1.18 -3.54 -16.92
CA CYS A 215 0.67 -4.82 -16.45
C CYS A 215 0.41 -4.71 -14.94
N GLU A 216 -0.74 -4.13 -14.61
CA GLU A 216 -1.15 -3.73 -13.27
C GLU A 216 -2.67 -3.69 -13.21
N SER A 217 -3.27 -4.02 -12.07
CA SER A 217 -4.68 -3.80 -11.77
C SER A 217 -4.78 -3.08 -10.45
N ASP A 218 -5.54 -1.98 -10.42
CA ASP A 218 -5.55 -1.00 -9.34
C ASP A 218 -6.94 -0.80 -8.77
N VAL A 219 -7.01 -0.57 -7.47
CA VAL A 219 -8.05 0.21 -6.82
C VAL A 219 -7.39 1.34 -6.06
N GLU A 220 -7.82 2.59 -6.32
CA GLU A 220 -7.24 3.79 -5.74
C GLU A 220 -8.31 4.67 -5.07
N PHE A 221 -7.93 5.21 -3.90
CA PHE A 221 -8.76 6.04 -3.04
C PHE A 221 -8.09 7.39 -2.89
N LEU A 222 -8.63 8.42 -3.55
CA LEU A 222 -8.09 9.77 -3.48
C LEU A 222 -8.79 10.56 -2.36
N THR A 223 -8.04 11.01 -1.37
CA THR A 223 -8.63 11.80 -0.28
C THR A 223 -9.07 13.21 -0.72
N SER A 224 -8.68 13.64 -1.92
CA SER A 224 -9.16 14.87 -2.54
C SER A 224 -10.56 14.74 -3.16
N ASP A 225 -11.00 13.50 -3.43
CA ASP A 225 -12.31 13.19 -3.96
C ASP A 225 -13.38 13.08 -2.86
N PRO A 226 -14.67 13.10 -3.22
CA PRO A 226 -15.74 12.72 -2.30
C PRO A 226 -15.52 11.30 -1.75
N PRO A 227 -15.84 11.04 -0.47
CA PRO A 227 -15.50 9.77 0.20
C PRO A 227 -16.19 8.53 -0.39
N ASN A 228 -17.19 8.70 -1.24
CA ASN A 228 -17.86 7.61 -1.98
C ASN A 228 -17.30 7.42 -3.40
N THR A 229 -16.18 8.06 -3.74
CA THR A 229 -15.53 7.96 -5.05
C THR A 229 -14.34 7.03 -4.99
N ILE A 230 -14.30 6.02 -5.87
CA ILE A 230 -13.19 5.06 -5.97
C ILE A 230 -12.81 4.91 -7.45
N HIS A 231 -11.53 4.82 -7.71
CA HIS A 231 -10.94 4.62 -9.04
C HIS A 231 -10.51 3.17 -9.22
N TYR A 232 -10.88 2.58 -10.35
CA TYR A 232 -10.54 1.21 -10.74
C TYR A 232 -9.86 1.23 -12.11
N ALA A 233 -8.74 0.56 -12.28
CA ALA A 233 -8.03 0.53 -13.55
C ALA A 233 -7.30 -0.79 -13.80
N ASN A 234 -7.17 -1.15 -15.07
CA ASN A 234 -6.14 -2.04 -15.58
C ASN A 234 -5.16 -1.23 -16.43
N GLN A 235 -3.87 -1.38 -16.17
CA GLN A 235 -2.84 -0.63 -16.89
C GLN A 235 -2.34 -1.37 -18.14
N PRO A 236 -2.15 -0.64 -19.27
CA PRO A 236 -2.29 0.81 -19.40
C PRO A 236 -3.75 1.24 -19.56
N ASP A 237 -4.14 2.30 -18.89
CA ASP A 237 -5.41 2.99 -19.11
C ASP A 237 -5.26 4.29 -19.91
N TYR A 238 -4.01 4.69 -20.16
CA TYR A 238 -3.63 5.85 -20.95
C TYR A 238 -2.54 5.51 -21.96
N ASP A 239 -2.67 6.01 -23.18
CA ASP A 239 -1.69 5.88 -24.26
C ASP A 239 -0.85 7.17 -24.34
N ASN A 240 0.38 7.12 -23.77
CA ASN A 240 1.29 8.27 -23.76
C ASN A 240 1.83 8.65 -25.15
N ASP A 241 1.86 7.70 -26.10
CA ASP A 241 2.38 7.97 -27.46
C ASP A 241 1.39 8.75 -28.30
N ASN A 242 0.09 8.55 -28.05
CA ASN A 242 -0.99 9.15 -28.81
C ASN A 242 -1.83 10.13 -27.98
N ASP A 243 -1.51 10.33 -26.71
CA ASP A 243 -2.12 11.29 -25.79
C ASP A 243 -3.65 11.10 -25.66
N PHE A 244 -4.09 9.87 -25.31
CA PHE A 244 -5.50 9.59 -25.08
C PHE A 244 -5.76 8.52 -24.01
N ILE A 245 -6.91 8.63 -23.35
CA ILE A 245 -7.43 7.61 -22.44
C ILE A 245 -7.82 6.37 -23.23
N ILE A 246 -7.36 5.20 -22.79
CA ILE A 246 -7.73 3.91 -23.39
C ILE A 246 -9.16 3.56 -22.94
N PRO A 247 -10.13 3.53 -23.86
CA PRO A 247 -11.52 3.31 -23.50
C PRO A 247 -11.72 1.96 -22.78
N ASN A 248 -12.50 1.97 -21.70
CA ASN A 248 -12.87 0.81 -20.91
C ASN A 248 -11.67 0.11 -20.20
N ALA A 249 -10.54 0.78 -20.02
CA ALA A 249 -9.44 0.29 -19.23
C ALA A 249 -9.50 0.78 -17.78
N SER A 250 -10.27 1.84 -17.50
CA SER A 250 -10.52 2.37 -16.15
C SER A 250 -11.99 2.73 -15.95
N SER A 251 -12.39 2.87 -14.68
CA SER A 251 -13.73 3.27 -14.24
C SER A 251 -13.63 4.08 -12.95
N ILE A 252 -14.38 5.17 -12.87
CA ILE A 252 -14.55 5.97 -11.65
C ILE A 252 -15.98 5.77 -11.18
N VAL A 253 -16.15 5.24 -9.97
CA VAL A 253 -17.46 5.06 -9.34
C VAL A 253 -17.62 6.09 -8.24
N THR A 254 -18.69 6.89 -8.31
CA THR A 254 -18.89 8.07 -7.44
C THR A 254 -19.98 7.88 -6.37
N ASP A 255 -20.59 6.72 -6.33
CA ASP A 255 -21.72 6.37 -5.47
C ASP A 255 -21.55 5.02 -4.78
N VAL A 256 -20.30 4.68 -4.42
CA VAL A 256 -20.01 3.48 -3.64
C VAL A 256 -20.79 3.53 -2.33
N PRO A 257 -21.48 2.45 -1.93
CA PRO A 257 -22.44 2.48 -0.79
C PRO A 257 -21.81 2.90 0.54
N VAL A 258 -20.56 2.53 0.79
CA VAL A 258 -19.82 2.84 2.01
C VAL A 258 -18.62 3.72 1.66
N PRO A 259 -18.47 4.88 2.32
CA PRO A 259 -17.33 5.76 2.06
C PRO A 259 -16.01 5.10 2.48
N TRP A 260 -14.92 5.40 1.76
CA TRP A 260 -13.58 4.88 2.08
C TRP A 260 -13.04 5.30 3.46
N SER A 261 -13.69 6.25 4.13
CA SER A 261 -13.42 6.65 5.51
C SER A 261 -14.09 5.76 6.56
N GLU A 262 -14.90 4.81 6.14
CA GLU A 262 -15.52 3.78 6.98
C GLU A 262 -14.88 2.41 6.72
N TRP A 263 -15.01 1.49 7.69
CA TRP A 263 -14.51 0.13 7.54
C TRP A 263 -15.29 -0.61 6.44
N THR A 264 -14.61 -0.87 5.33
CA THR A 264 -15.18 -1.50 4.13
C THR A 264 -14.25 -2.61 3.66
N THR A 265 -14.83 -3.70 3.16
CA THR A 265 -14.08 -4.76 2.50
C THR A 265 -13.99 -4.46 1.01
N HIS A 266 -12.81 -4.11 0.53
CA HIS A 266 -12.54 -3.97 -0.89
C HIS A 266 -11.97 -5.27 -1.44
N ARG A 267 -12.58 -5.75 -2.54
CA ARG A 267 -12.17 -6.99 -3.22
C ARG A 267 -11.83 -6.72 -4.66
N MET A 268 -10.72 -7.31 -5.13
CA MET A 268 -10.29 -7.31 -6.51
C MET A 268 -10.10 -8.76 -6.97
N ASP A 269 -10.87 -9.20 -7.96
CA ASP A 269 -10.73 -10.50 -8.61
C ASP A 269 -10.02 -10.30 -9.95
N TRP A 270 -8.75 -10.57 -9.99
CA TRP A 270 -7.98 -10.62 -11.24
C TRP A 270 -8.08 -12.01 -11.85
N LEU A 271 -8.85 -12.13 -12.90
CA LEU A 271 -9.10 -13.35 -13.65
C LEU A 271 -8.45 -13.29 -15.04
N SER A 272 -8.53 -14.37 -15.82
CA SER A 272 -7.92 -14.44 -17.17
C SER A 272 -8.54 -13.48 -18.18
N ASP A 273 -9.82 -13.19 -18.05
CA ASP A 273 -10.61 -12.47 -19.05
C ASP A 273 -11.08 -11.09 -18.56
N GLY A 274 -10.87 -10.78 -17.29
CA GLY A 274 -11.30 -9.52 -16.68
C GLY A 274 -10.78 -9.35 -15.27
N THR A 275 -10.86 -8.11 -14.80
CA THR A 275 -10.71 -7.78 -13.40
C THR A 275 -12.01 -7.21 -12.89
N LEU A 276 -12.51 -7.74 -11.77
CA LEU A 276 -13.75 -7.33 -11.12
C LEU A 276 -13.41 -6.73 -9.76
N TRP A 277 -14.07 -5.61 -9.43
CA TRP A 277 -13.89 -4.96 -8.12
C TRP A 277 -15.21 -4.85 -7.39
N TYR A 278 -15.16 -5.08 -6.07
CA TYR A 278 -16.31 -5.05 -5.18
C TYR A 278 -16.01 -4.20 -3.96
N ALA A 279 -17.04 -3.59 -3.40
CA ALA A 279 -17.04 -2.94 -2.10
C ALA A 279 -18.17 -3.53 -1.26
N ASP A 280 -17.85 -4.13 -0.09
CA ASP A 280 -18.78 -4.88 0.77
C ASP A 280 -19.68 -5.85 -0.04
N ASP A 281 -19.02 -6.67 -0.89
CA ASP A 281 -19.63 -7.69 -1.76
C ASP A 281 -20.50 -7.15 -2.93
N GLU A 282 -20.69 -5.84 -3.07
CA GLU A 282 -21.34 -5.24 -4.23
C GLU A 282 -20.35 -4.99 -5.37
N LEU A 283 -20.67 -5.49 -6.57
CA LEU A 283 -19.86 -5.30 -7.78
C LEU A 283 -19.86 -3.80 -8.17
N GLN A 284 -18.67 -3.20 -8.23
CA GLN A 284 -18.48 -1.80 -8.58
C GLN A 284 -17.99 -1.63 -10.02
N ALA A 285 -17.07 -2.47 -10.48
CA ALA A 285 -16.51 -2.41 -11.82
C ALA A 285 -16.16 -3.80 -12.33
N ASN A 286 -16.31 -3.99 -13.66
CA ASN A 286 -15.84 -5.15 -14.40
C ASN A 286 -15.13 -4.65 -15.66
N ILE A 287 -13.81 -4.83 -15.73
CA ILE A 287 -12.95 -4.31 -16.79
C ILE A 287 -12.26 -5.48 -17.49
N THR A 288 -12.55 -5.64 -18.78
CA THR A 288 -11.97 -6.70 -19.64
C THR A 288 -10.87 -6.17 -20.56
N LYS A 289 -10.57 -4.87 -20.47
CA LYS A 289 -9.51 -4.22 -21.22
C LYS A 289 -8.24 -4.14 -20.38
N SER A 290 -7.07 -4.28 -21.01
CA SER A 290 -5.75 -4.19 -20.38
C SER A 290 -5.55 -5.11 -19.16
N VAL A 291 -6.25 -6.24 -19.12
CA VAL A 291 -6.12 -7.23 -18.03
C VAL A 291 -4.68 -7.69 -17.93
N PRO A 292 -4.04 -7.68 -16.74
CA PRO A 292 -2.68 -8.15 -16.58
C PRO A 292 -2.50 -9.61 -17.03
N ASP A 293 -1.50 -9.85 -17.86
CA ASP A 293 -1.23 -11.14 -18.50
C ASP A 293 0.07 -11.81 -18.05
N ARG A 294 0.70 -11.28 -16.99
CA ARG A 294 1.97 -11.77 -16.44
C ARG A 294 1.92 -11.88 -14.91
N PRO A 295 2.68 -12.84 -14.35
CA PRO A 295 2.80 -12.97 -12.90
C PRO A 295 3.28 -11.67 -12.27
N SER A 296 2.64 -11.28 -11.18
CA SER A 296 2.80 -9.98 -10.53
C SER A 296 3.07 -10.14 -9.02
N ILE A 297 3.51 -9.08 -8.35
CA ILE A 297 3.39 -8.92 -6.91
C ILE A 297 1.99 -8.40 -6.57
N ILE A 298 1.65 -8.48 -5.29
CA ILE A 298 0.55 -7.75 -4.67
C ILE A 298 1.17 -6.64 -3.83
N ALA A 299 0.65 -5.43 -3.95
CA ALA A 299 1.15 -4.27 -3.22
C ALA A 299 0.01 -3.43 -2.64
N MET A 300 0.32 -2.71 -1.58
CA MET A 300 -0.55 -1.70 -0.97
C MET A 300 0.30 -0.51 -0.60
N ASN A 301 -0.20 0.68 -0.90
CA ASN A 301 0.50 1.91 -0.57
C ASN A 301 -0.44 2.99 -0.01
N LEU A 302 0.17 3.97 0.62
CA LEU A 302 -0.45 5.24 0.97
C LEU A 302 0.58 6.33 0.75
N TRP A 303 0.30 7.23 -0.19
CA TRP A 303 1.27 8.21 -0.67
C TRP A 303 0.64 9.58 -0.92
N SER A 304 1.50 10.59 -0.96
CA SER A 304 1.18 11.96 -1.34
C SER A 304 2.43 12.57 -1.98
N ASP A 305 2.26 13.39 -3.00
CA ASP A 305 3.36 14.07 -3.69
C ASP A 305 3.04 15.51 -4.08
N GLY A 306 1.85 15.98 -3.70
CA GLY A 306 1.36 17.30 -4.03
C GLY A 306 1.02 17.47 -5.50
N GLY A 307 0.98 16.39 -6.28
CA GLY A 307 0.74 16.39 -7.71
C GLY A 307 -0.72 16.54 -8.12
N LEU A 308 -0.96 16.48 -9.42
CA LEU A 308 -2.31 16.63 -9.99
C LEU A 308 -3.23 15.47 -9.59
N TRP A 309 -2.66 14.28 -9.38
CA TRP A 309 -3.45 13.09 -9.02
C TRP A 309 -3.93 13.13 -7.58
N THR A 310 -3.00 13.26 -6.63
CA THR A 310 -3.35 13.27 -5.20
C THR A 310 -3.96 14.59 -4.74
N GLY A 311 -3.60 15.71 -5.34
CA GLY A 311 -3.72 17.03 -4.75
C GLY A 311 -2.61 17.32 -3.74
N ASP A 312 -2.53 18.53 -3.20
CA ASP A 312 -1.52 18.92 -2.21
C ASP A 312 -2.11 18.86 -0.79
N MET A 313 -1.50 18.03 0.05
CA MET A 313 -1.80 17.97 1.48
C MET A 313 -1.10 19.13 2.20
N ARG A 314 -1.71 19.69 3.23
CA ARG A 314 -1.08 20.73 4.02
C ARG A 314 0.17 20.20 4.73
N ILE A 315 1.15 21.07 4.90
CA ILE A 315 2.37 20.74 5.63
C ILE A 315 2.01 20.29 7.06
N ASP A 316 2.69 19.25 7.55
CA ASP A 316 2.52 18.58 8.85
C ASP A 316 1.18 17.81 9.01
N GLU A 317 0.35 17.72 7.98
CA GLU A 317 -0.78 16.80 7.96
C GLU A 317 -0.36 15.36 7.61
N SER A 318 -1.16 14.42 8.08
CA SER A 318 -0.96 12.98 7.84
C SER A 318 -2.29 12.30 7.56
N VAL A 319 -2.25 11.32 6.65
CA VAL A 319 -3.34 10.38 6.42
C VAL A 319 -2.88 8.99 6.84
N TYR A 320 -3.82 8.19 7.35
CA TYR A 320 -3.59 6.84 7.82
C TYR A 320 -4.55 5.87 7.11
N MET A 321 -4.04 4.73 6.66
CA MET A 321 -4.82 3.62 6.16
C MET A 321 -4.74 2.50 7.18
N GLY A 322 -5.85 2.27 7.91
CA GLY A 322 -5.98 1.14 8.81
C GLY A 322 -6.41 -0.10 8.03
N ILE A 323 -5.83 -1.26 8.35
CA ILE A 323 -6.14 -2.55 7.75
C ILE A 323 -6.36 -3.57 8.87
N GLU A 324 -7.56 -4.14 8.97
CA GLU A 324 -7.87 -5.20 9.93
C GLU A 324 -7.34 -6.55 9.48
N TRP A 325 -7.52 -6.86 8.19
CA TRP A 325 -7.06 -8.13 7.61
C TRP A 325 -6.92 -8.06 6.09
N ILE A 326 -6.13 -9.00 5.57
CA ILE A 326 -5.97 -9.27 4.14
C ILE A 326 -6.24 -10.75 3.87
N GLU A 327 -7.10 -11.03 2.90
CA GLU A 327 -7.40 -12.37 2.41
C GLU A 327 -7.00 -12.50 0.94
N ILE A 328 -6.30 -13.58 0.60
CA ILE A 328 -5.82 -13.80 -0.77
C ILE A 328 -6.06 -15.26 -1.15
N ALA A 329 -6.91 -15.49 -2.16
CA ALA A 329 -6.95 -16.75 -2.90
C ALA A 329 -6.23 -16.56 -4.23
N PHE A 330 -5.33 -17.47 -4.61
CA PHE A 330 -4.44 -17.22 -5.73
C PHE A 330 -3.93 -18.47 -6.43
N ASN A 331 -3.54 -18.29 -7.68
CA ASN A 331 -2.70 -19.21 -8.41
C ASN A 331 -1.29 -18.65 -8.54
N THR A 332 -0.32 -19.51 -8.78
CA THR A 332 1.07 -19.12 -9.03
C THR A 332 1.56 -19.60 -10.38
N SER A 333 2.47 -18.86 -10.97
CA SER A 333 3.14 -19.27 -12.22
C SER A 333 4.65 -19.41 -12.00
N THR A 334 5.21 -20.47 -12.52
CA THR A 334 6.66 -20.70 -12.56
C THR A 334 7.39 -19.74 -13.53
N ALA A 335 6.66 -19.15 -14.46
CA ALA A 335 7.21 -18.15 -15.40
C ALA A 335 7.57 -16.82 -14.73
N GLY A 336 7.18 -16.60 -13.47
CA GLY A 336 7.39 -15.36 -12.72
C GLY A 336 8.79 -15.14 -12.14
N ASN A 337 9.75 -16.03 -12.37
CA ASN A 337 11.11 -15.94 -11.81
C ASN A 337 12.00 -14.89 -12.49
N SER A 338 11.52 -14.17 -13.51
CA SER A 338 12.22 -12.99 -14.02
C SER A 338 12.11 -11.86 -13.02
N PRO A 339 13.17 -11.05 -12.81
CA PRO A 339 13.10 -9.89 -11.94
C PRO A 339 11.92 -8.99 -12.31
N ILE A 340 11.16 -8.56 -11.31
CA ILE A 340 10.15 -7.51 -11.50
C ILE A 340 10.91 -6.25 -11.89
N GLU A 341 10.37 -5.50 -12.83
CA GLU A 341 10.98 -4.24 -13.29
C GLU A 341 10.89 -3.16 -12.18
N THR A 342 11.64 -3.37 -11.09
CA THR A 342 11.67 -2.45 -9.94
C THR A 342 12.13 -1.05 -10.32
N ASP A 343 12.95 -0.95 -11.38
CA ASP A 343 13.52 0.32 -11.83
C ASP A 343 12.48 1.26 -12.47
N GLN A 344 11.36 0.72 -12.95
CA GLN A 344 10.29 1.53 -13.54
C GLN A 344 9.26 2.03 -12.50
N ARG A 345 9.11 1.36 -11.36
CA ARG A 345 8.26 1.85 -10.26
C ARG A 345 8.72 3.20 -9.71
N HIS A 346 10.03 3.46 -9.77
CA HIS A 346 10.61 4.76 -9.42
C HIS A 346 10.29 5.88 -10.42
N ARG A 347 9.64 5.54 -11.54
CA ARG A 347 9.33 6.45 -12.64
C ARG A 347 7.83 6.48 -12.97
N HIS A 348 6.93 6.01 -12.09
CA HIS A 348 5.52 6.24 -12.29
C HIS A 348 5.29 7.75 -12.38
N ARG A 349 5.16 8.21 -13.61
CA ARG A 349 4.49 9.45 -13.88
C ARG A 349 3.00 9.16 -13.75
N PRO A 350 2.26 9.90 -12.92
CA PRO A 350 0.86 10.08 -13.17
C PRO A 350 0.75 10.52 -14.62
N SER A 351 -0.19 9.96 -15.35
CA SER A 351 -0.45 10.27 -16.76
C SER A 351 -0.29 11.76 -17.01
N ASP A 352 0.61 12.14 -17.93
CA ASP A 352 0.78 13.51 -18.42
C ASP A 352 -0.57 14.00 -18.99
N TRP A 353 -1.39 14.60 -18.16
CA TRP A 353 -2.55 15.37 -18.61
C TRP A 353 -2.04 16.66 -19.21
N GLY A 354 -2.03 16.67 -20.55
CA GLY A 354 -1.59 17.63 -21.47
C GLY A 354 -1.40 19.08 -21.06
N GLU A 355 -0.26 19.63 -21.49
CA GLU A 355 -0.21 20.93 -22.14
C GLU A 355 0.66 20.81 -23.40
N GLY A 356 -0.01 20.97 -24.54
CA GLY A 356 0.66 21.11 -25.83
C GLY A 356 1.42 22.42 -25.88
N ASN A 357 2.68 22.35 -26.31
CA ASN A 357 3.32 23.20 -27.30
C ASN A 357 4.83 23.03 -27.26
N GLY A 358 5.37 22.44 -28.31
CA GLY A 358 6.82 22.37 -28.52
C GLY A 358 7.16 21.74 -29.86
N ILE A 359 7.08 22.52 -30.92
CA ILE A 359 7.54 22.18 -32.27
C ILE A 359 9.02 21.77 -32.22
N GLY A 360 9.28 20.51 -32.49
CA GLY A 360 10.64 19.98 -32.68
C GLY A 360 10.71 18.99 -33.84
N ASN A 361 10.94 19.52 -35.03
CA ASN A 361 11.22 18.79 -36.27
C ASN A 361 12.38 17.80 -36.10
N ARG A 362 12.13 16.49 -36.17
CA ARG A 362 13.14 15.49 -36.50
C ARG A 362 12.60 14.47 -37.49
N THR A 363 12.96 14.71 -38.75
CA THR A 363 12.88 13.77 -39.87
C THR A 363 13.55 12.46 -39.49
N ARG A 364 12.79 11.36 -39.44
CA ARG A 364 13.35 10.00 -39.38
C ARG A 364 12.77 9.17 -40.49
N THR A 365 13.65 8.76 -41.39
CA THR A 365 13.47 7.96 -42.58
C THR A 365 12.78 6.63 -42.26
N ARG A 366 11.68 6.37 -42.94
CA ARG A 366 10.82 5.19 -42.89
C ARG A 366 11.42 4.11 -43.80
N THR A 367 11.93 3.02 -43.20
CA THR A 367 12.17 1.77 -43.91
C THR A 367 11.00 0.80 -43.57
N SER A 368 10.13 0.63 -44.55
CA SER A 368 9.04 -0.33 -44.51
C SER A 368 9.60 -1.75 -44.62
N ARG A 369 9.34 -2.58 -43.59
CA ARG A 369 9.33 -4.04 -43.73
C ARG A 369 7.92 -4.55 -43.50
N GLN A 370 7.28 -4.96 -44.60
CA GLN A 370 6.08 -5.76 -44.59
C GLN A 370 6.41 -7.11 -43.94
N SER A 371 5.81 -7.41 -42.79
CA SER A 371 5.73 -8.77 -42.27
C SER A 371 4.31 -9.29 -42.47
N GLN A 372 4.21 -10.28 -43.33
CA GLN A 372 2.97 -11.06 -43.61
C GLN A 372 2.57 -11.77 -42.32
N SER A 373 1.37 -11.48 -41.83
CA SER A 373 0.72 -12.22 -40.75
C SER A 373 0.36 -13.62 -41.22
N ARG A 374 1.09 -14.62 -40.79
CA ARG A 374 0.63 -16.03 -40.83
C ARG A 374 -0.29 -16.23 -39.62
N ARG A 375 -1.59 -16.31 -39.92
CA ARG A 375 -2.63 -16.76 -39.00
C ARG A 375 -2.37 -18.26 -38.70
N SER A 376 -1.63 -18.54 -37.60
CA SER A 376 -1.56 -19.92 -37.10
C SER A 376 -2.82 -20.17 -36.28
N LYS A 377 -3.66 -21.08 -36.77
CA LYS A 377 -4.69 -21.73 -35.96
C LYS A 377 -3.96 -22.39 -34.79
N ARG A 378 -4.04 -21.83 -33.59
CA ARG A 378 -3.68 -22.52 -32.36
C ARG A 378 -4.72 -23.60 -32.13
N GLN A 379 -4.36 -24.84 -32.43
CA GLN A 379 -4.97 -26.03 -31.90
C GLN A 379 -4.76 -25.96 -30.38
N SER A 380 -5.84 -25.89 -29.63
CA SER A 380 -5.84 -26.11 -28.19
C SER A 380 -5.44 -27.55 -27.93
N SER A 381 -4.18 -27.82 -27.69
CA SER A 381 -3.76 -29.04 -27.03
C SER A 381 -4.06 -28.84 -25.53
N GLY A 382 -5.26 -29.22 -25.12
CA GLY A 382 -5.56 -29.48 -23.74
C GLY A 382 -4.76 -30.71 -23.31
N ASP A 383 -3.88 -30.51 -22.37
CA ASP A 383 -3.34 -31.50 -21.43
C ASP A 383 -2.58 -30.78 -20.33
N ASP A 384 -3.24 -29.82 -19.66
CA ASP A 384 -2.96 -29.56 -18.25
C ASP A 384 -4.05 -30.33 -17.48
N ALA A 385 -3.68 -31.53 -17.02
CA ALA A 385 -4.44 -32.24 -16.01
C ALA A 385 -4.35 -31.46 -14.71
N GLY A 386 -5.04 -30.32 -14.63
CA GLY A 386 -5.26 -29.57 -13.41
C GLY A 386 -5.82 -30.52 -12.37
N ALA A 387 -5.17 -30.60 -11.21
CA ALA A 387 -5.67 -31.36 -10.08
C ALA A 387 -7.16 -31.03 -9.93
N ARG A 388 -8.03 -32.03 -10.06
CA ARG A 388 -9.48 -31.83 -9.92
C ARG A 388 -9.73 -31.38 -8.50
N CYS A 389 -10.39 -30.24 -8.34
CA CYS A 389 -10.87 -29.80 -7.06
C CYS A 389 -11.97 -30.75 -6.58
N GLU A 390 -11.63 -31.58 -5.63
CA GLU A 390 -12.57 -32.57 -5.05
C GLU A 390 -13.30 -31.99 -3.84
N ARG A 391 -12.66 -31.01 -3.16
CA ARG A 391 -13.17 -30.36 -1.95
C ARG A 391 -13.03 -28.84 -2.04
N PRO A 392 -13.96 -28.15 -2.73
CA PRO A 392 -13.93 -26.71 -2.81
C PRO A 392 -14.29 -26.05 -1.49
N CYS A 393 -13.56 -24.98 -1.13
CA CYS A 393 -13.95 -24.05 -0.10
C CYS A 393 -14.41 -22.74 -0.75
N TYR A 394 -15.58 -22.28 -0.33
CA TYR A 394 -16.13 -21.01 -0.78
C TYR A 394 -15.70 -19.92 0.19
N LEU A 395 -14.95 -18.92 -0.27
CA LEU A 395 -14.39 -17.88 0.58
C LEU A 395 -15.49 -17.11 1.33
N ASP A 396 -16.60 -16.82 0.69
CA ASP A 396 -17.70 -16.08 1.29
C ASP A 396 -18.40 -16.84 2.43
N ASN A 397 -18.16 -18.15 2.55
CA ASN A 397 -18.68 -19.00 3.62
C ASN A 397 -17.62 -19.33 4.70
N MET A 398 -16.38 -18.84 4.54
CA MET A 398 -15.33 -19.08 5.52
C MET A 398 -15.55 -18.13 6.71
N GLN A 399 -15.89 -18.69 7.87
CA GLN A 399 -16.04 -17.91 9.12
C GLN A 399 -14.66 -17.75 9.76
N TYR A 400 -14.23 -16.52 9.92
CA TYR A 400 -13.00 -16.14 10.61
C TYR A 400 -13.33 -15.88 12.09
N TYR A 401 -13.02 -16.84 12.95
CA TYR A 401 -13.16 -16.73 14.41
C TYR A 401 -11.85 -16.32 15.07
#